data_a9fe40dcac6dd2bd62b6da6170797563
#
_entry.id   a9fe40dcac6dd2bd62b6da6170797563
#
_cell.length_a   1.000
_cell.length_b   1.000
_cell.length_c   1.000
_cell.angle_alpha   90.00
_cell.angle_beta   90.00
_cell.angle_gamma   90.00
#
_symmetry.space_group_name_H-M   'P 1'
#
loop_
_entity.id
_entity.type
_entity.pdbx_description
1 polymer ?
#
loop_
_entity_poly.entity_id
_entity_poly.type
_entity_poly.pdbx_seq_one_letter_code
_entity_poly.pdbx_strand_id
1 'polypeptide(L)'
;LSTEHEQDHCQDNEHRTSHHSDKVKKNLITRLNRIEGQIRGIKSLIEKDTYCDDVITQISATQSALNSVGKLLLEGHLRTCVVERIQEGDEEIIDELLITVQRLMKK
;
A
#
# COMPACT_ATOMS: atom_id res chain seq x y z
N LEU A 1 14.11 16.07 15.33
CA LEU A 1 14.00 14.80 15.68
C LEU A 1 13.60 13.87 14.55
N SER A 2 12.35 13.54 14.43
CA SER A 2 11.93 12.62 13.39
C SER A 2 12.11 13.20 12.00
N THR A 3 12.16 14.49 11.88
CA THR A 3 12.30 15.13 10.57
C THR A 3 13.57 14.71 9.86
N GLU A 4 14.64 14.56 10.60
CA GLU A 4 15.90 14.17 10.01
C GLU A 4 15.88 12.76 9.48
N HIS A 5 15.17 11.86 10.17
CA HIS A 5 15.03 10.50 9.69
C HIS A 5 14.30 10.46 8.37
N GLU A 6 13.34 11.35 8.21
CA GLU A 6 12.52 11.35 7.01
C GLU A 6 13.32 11.57 5.75
N GLN A 7 14.30 12.45 5.83
CA GLN A 7 15.08 12.78 4.66
C GLN A 7 15.98 11.65 4.23
N ASP A 8 16.49 10.91 5.20
CA ASP A 8 17.43 9.84 4.89
C ASP A 8 16.75 8.64 4.28
N HIS A 9 15.53 8.37 4.67
CA HIS A 9 14.86 7.15 4.28
C HIS A 9 14.66 7.02 2.79
N CYS A 10 14.38 8.11 2.12
CA CYS A 10 14.10 8.05 0.69
C CYS A 10 15.36 7.95 -0.14
N GLN A 11 16.52 8.18 0.46
CA GLN A 11 17.77 8.21 -0.27
C GLN A 11 18.63 6.98 -0.06
N ASP A 12 18.28 6.16 0.92
CA ASP A 12 19.07 4.99 1.26
C ASP A 12 18.75 3.85 0.30
N ASN A 13 19.73 3.51 -0.56
CA ASN A 13 19.51 2.48 -1.57
C ASN A 13 19.66 1.07 -1.02
N GLU A 14 20.43 0.90 0.06
CA GLU A 14 20.61 -0.43 0.63
C GLU A 14 19.46 -0.85 1.50
N HIS A 15 18.95 0.10 2.26
CA HIS A 15 17.84 -0.13 3.17
C HIS A 15 16.74 0.83 2.80
N ARG A 16 16.16 0.55 1.64
CA ARG A 16 15.16 1.47 1.11
C ARG A 16 13.95 1.44 2.02
N THR A 17 13.60 2.59 2.53
CA THR A 17 12.46 2.74 3.41
C THR A 17 11.52 3.80 2.86
N SER A 18 10.27 3.69 3.22
CA SER A 18 9.28 4.70 2.91
C SER A 18 9.02 5.50 4.16
N HIS A 19 8.81 6.79 3.97
CA HIS A 19 8.48 7.64 5.08
C HIS A 19 7.04 8.11 4.99
N HIS A 20 6.28 7.81 6.02
CA HIS A 20 4.91 8.26 6.15
C HIS A 20 4.72 8.82 7.55
N SER A 21 3.87 9.83 7.68
CA SER A 21 3.58 10.40 8.99
C SER A 21 2.88 9.36 9.86
N ASP A 22 2.93 9.57 11.17
CA ASP A 22 2.27 8.67 12.11
C ASP A 22 0.78 8.59 11.84
N LYS A 23 0.19 9.70 11.44
CA LYS A 23 -1.24 9.73 11.12
C LYS A 23 -1.55 8.84 9.92
N VAL A 24 -0.72 8.90 8.89
CA VAL A 24 -0.92 8.08 7.70
C VAL A 24 -0.70 6.61 8.03
N LYS A 25 0.35 6.30 8.78
CA LYS A 25 0.61 4.93 9.20
C LYS A 25 -0.57 4.35 9.97
N LYS A 26 -1.11 5.13 10.88
CA LYS A 26 -2.22 4.69 11.71
C LYS A 26 -3.45 4.41 10.84
N ASN A 27 -3.70 5.28 9.89
CA ASN A 27 -4.81 5.10 8.95
C ASN A 27 -4.64 3.81 8.16
N LEU A 28 -3.45 3.57 7.63
CA LEU A 28 -3.17 2.37 6.84
C LEU A 28 -3.32 1.11 7.67
N ILE A 29 -2.80 1.11 8.89
CA ILE A 29 -2.87 -0.05 9.77
C ILE A 29 -4.34 -0.32 10.14
N THR A 30 -5.12 0.71 10.42
CA THR A 30 -6.53 0.54 10.73
C THR A 30 -7.27 -0.13 9.57
N ARG A 31 -6.97 0.29 8.34
CA ARG A 31 -7.58 -0.32 7.16
C ARG A 31 -7.16 -1.77 7.00
N LEU A 32 -5.88 -2.05 7.24
CA LEU A 32 -5.38 -3.42 7.14
C LEU A 32 -5.97 -4.32 8.21
N ASN A 33 -6.17 -3.81 9.41
CA ASN A 33 -6.83 -4.57 10.47
C ASN A 33 -8.24 -4.97 10.06
N ARG A 34 -8.93 -4.06 9.39
CA ARG A 34 -10.27 -4.34 8.88
C ARG A 34 -10.24 -5.42 7.81
N ILE A 35 -9.22 -5.35 6.92
CA ILE A 35 -9.04 -6.35 5.88
C ILE A 35 -8.72 -7.72 6.46
N GLU A 36 -7.93 -7.76 7.53
CA GLU A 36 -7.67 -9.01 8.22
C GLU A 36 -8.97 -9.65 8.70
N GLY A 37 -9.88 -8.83 9.24
CA GLY A 37 -11.18 -9.33 9.65
C GLY A 37 -11.98 -9.87 8.48
N GLN A 38 -11.92 -9.21 7.34
CA GLN A 38 -12.60 -9.67 6.14
C GLN A 38 -12.05 -11.01 5.68
N ILE A 39 -10.73 -11.19 5.77
CA ILE A 39 -10.11 -12.48 5.41
C ILE A 39 -10.59 -13.58 6.34
N ARG A 40 -10.65 -13.31 7.63
CA ARG A 40 -11.18 -14.29 8.58
C ARG A 40 -12.61 -14.64 8.26
N GLY A 41 -13.40 -13.65 7.86
CA GLY A 41 -14.78 -13.88 7.44
C GLY A 41 -14.87 -14.78 6.23
N ILE A 42 -13.98 -14.58 5.25
CA ILE A 42 -13.95 -15.41 4.05
C ILE A 42 -13.62 -16.85 4.42
N LYS A 43 -12.65 -17.06 5.30
CA LYS A 43 -12.32 -18.41 5.77
C LYS A 43 -13.52 -19.09 6.39
N SER A 44 -14.26 -18.36 7.19
CA SER A 44 -15.45 -18.90 7.84
C SER A 44 -16.50 -19.29 6.81
N LEU A 45 -16.70 -18.49 5.79
CA LEU A 45 -17.66 -18.81 4.73
C LEU A 45 -17.27 -20.11 4.02
N ILE A 46 -15.99 -20.28 3.74
CA ILE A 46 -15.50 -21.48 3.08
C ILE A 46 -15.71 -22.69 3.97
N GLU A 47 -15.42 -22.56 5.26
CA GLU A 47 -15.58 -23.66 6.20
C GLU A 47 -17.04 -24.09 6.33
N LYS A 48 -17.97 -23.16 6.15
CA LYS A 48 -19.40 -23.44 6.25
C LYS A 48 -20.02 -23.88 4.93
N ASP A 49 -19.19 -24.07 3.91
CA ASP A 49 -19.65 -24.46 2.58
C ASP A 49 -20.66 -23.46 2.00
N THR A 50 -20.41 -22.18 2.23
CA THR A 50 -21.27 -21.12 1.69
C THR A 50 -21.22 -21.14 0.16
N TYR A 51 -22.32 -20.73 -0.45
CA TYR A 51 -22.43 -20.69 -1.91
C TYR A 51 -21.29 -19.88 -2.52
N CYS A 52 -20.69 -20.42 -3.58
CA CYS A 52 -19.47 -19.87 -4.15
C CYS A 52 -19.60 -18.41 -4.57
N ASP A 53 -20.72 -18.02 -5.15
CA ASP A 53 -20.89 -16.64 -5.61
C ASP A 53 -20.79 -15.67 -4.44
N ASP A 54 -21.31 -16.05 -3.29
CA ASP A 54 -21.24 -15.18 -2.11
C ASP A 54 -19.82 -15.06 -1.59
N VAL A 55 -19.09 -16.17 -1.62
CA VAL A 55 -17.68 -16.15 -1.20
C VAL A 55 -16.85 -15.28 -2.14
N ILE A 56 -17.06 -15.44 -3.43
CA ILE A 56 -16.33 -14.67 -4.44
C ILE A 56 -16.64 -13.19 -4.32
N THR A 57 -17.89 -12.84 -4.02
CA THR A 57 -18.25 -11.44 -3.80
C THR A 57 -17.48 -10.85 -2.63
N GLN A 58 -17.32 -11.61 -1.55
CA GLN A 58 -16.55 -11.14 -0.41
C GLN A 58 -15.06 -11.02 -0.74
N ILE A 59 -14.55 -11.94 -1.53
CA ILE A 59 -13.15 -11.85 -1.98
C ILE A 59 -12.96 -10.60 -2.82
N SER A 60 -13.87 -10.33 -3.73
CA SER A 60 -13.77 -9.14 -4.58
C SER A 60 -13.80 -7.86 -3.76
N ALA A 61 -14.66 -7.81 -2.74
CA ALA A 61 -14.73 -6.64 -1.86
C ALA A 61 -13.42 -6.46 -1.10
N THR A 62 -12.82 -7.56 -0.63
CA THR A 62 -11.57 -7.51 0.09
C THR A 62 -10.42 -7.07 -0.80
N GLN A 63 -10.41 -7.54 -2.05
CA GLN A 63 -9.42 -7.09 -3.03
C GLN A 63 -9.52 -5.60 -3.27
N SER A 64 -10.74 -5.07 -3.39
CA SER A 64 -10.95 -3.63 -3.57
C SER A 64 -10.44 -2.84 -2.38
N ALA A 65 -10.70 -3.34 -1.18
CA ALA A 65 -10.22 -2.67 0.03
C ALA A 65 -8.70 -2.64 0.09
N LEU A 66 -8.06 -3.76 -0.26
CA LEU A 66 -6.61 -3.83 -0.27
C LEU A 66 -6.03 -2.93 -1.35
N ASN A 67 -6.67 -2.86 -2.49
CA ASN A 67 -6.23 -1.96 -3.56
C ASN A 67 -6.29 -0.51 -3.12
N SER A 68 -7.29 -0.13 -2.32
CA SER A 68 -7.38 1.22 -1.78
C SER A 68 -6.21 1.53 -0.86
N VAL A 69 -5.77 0.54 -0.05
CA VAL A 69 -4.59 0.72 0.78
C VAL A 69 -3.37 0.98 -0.11
N GLY A 70 -3.24 0.22 -1.19
CA GLY A 70 -2.14 0.41 -2.14
C GLY A 70 -2.12 1.80 -2.73
N LYS A 71 -3.28 2.31 -3.09
CA LYS A 71 -3.38 3.66 -3.65
C LYS A 71 -2.98 4.73 -2.65
N LEU A 72 -3.38 4.57 -1.40
CA LEU A 72 -2.99 5.52 -0.36
C LEU A 72 -1.49 5.50 -0.11
N LEU A 73 -0.90 4.30 -0.11
CA LEU A 73 0.55 4.18 0.02
C LEU A 73 1.25 4.87 -1.14
N LEU A 74 0.78 4.63 -2.35
CA LEU A 74 1.38 5.22 -3.53
C LEU A 74 1.29 6.73 -3.49
N GLU A 75 0.14 7.27 -3.07
CA GLU A 75 -0.03 8.70 -2.95
C GLU A 75 0.98 9.30 -1.99
N GLY A 76 1.16 8.67 -0.82
CA GLY A 76 2.15 9.15 0.15
C GLY A 76 3.55 9.07 -0.40
N HIS A 77 3.87 7.99 -1.11
CA HIS A 77 5.18 7.82 -1.72
C HIS A 77 5.45 8.91 -2.76
N LEU A 78 4.44 9.25 -3.57
CA LEU A 78 4.58 10.31 -4.56
C LEU A 78 4.84 11.66 -3.90
N ARG A 79 4.11 11.96 -2.83
CA ARG A 79 4.22 13.27 -2.19
C ARG A 79 5.53 13.47 -1.46
N THR A 80 6.16 12.39 -1.04
CA THR A 80 7.39 12.48 -0.25
C THR A 80 8.59 12.04 -1.05
N CYS A 81 8.77 10.73 -1.23
CA CYS A 81 10.00 10.20 -1.77
C CYS A 81 10.19 10.50 -3.25
N VAL A 82 9.13 10.39 -4.04
CA VAL A 82 9.27 10.56 -5.48
C VAL A 82 9.59 12.00 -5.83
N VAL A 83 8.85 12.95 -5.24
CA VAL A 83 9.08 14.38 -5.49
C VAL A 83 10.49 14.75 -5.08
N GLU A 84 10.94 14.26 -3.93
CA GLU A 84 12.26 14.58 -3.43
C GLU A 84 13.35 14.08 -4.39
N ARG A 85 13.22 12.85 -4.86
CA ARG A 85 14.22 12.27 -5.75
C ARG A 85 14.23 12.95 -7.11
N ILE A 86 13.07 13.38 -7.60
CA ILE A 86 12.99 14.14 -8.84
C ILE A 86 13.74 15.46 -8.69
N GLN A 87 13.56 16.13 -7.57
CA GLN A 87 14.24 17.40 -7.32
C GLN A 87 15.74 17.24 -7.21
N GLU A 88 16.20 16.05 -6.84
CA GLU A 88 17.61 15.74 -6.76
C GLU A 88 18.20 15.32 -8.10
N GLY A 89 17.38 15.23 -9.12
CA GLY A 89 17.86 14.85 -10.45
C GLY A 89 17.89 13.37 -10.70
N ASP A 90 17.26 12.57 -9.86
CA ASP A 90 17.22 11.13 -10.01
C ASP A 90 16.13 10.76 -11.01
N GLU A 91 16.52 10.50 -12.24
CA GLU A 91 15.55 10.18 -13.28
C GLU A 91 15.08 8.75 -13.23
N GLU A 92 15.82 7.88 -12.55
CA GLU A 92 15.44 6.47 -12.47
C GLU A 92 14.18 6.28 -11.65
N ILE A 93 13.84 7.25 -10.79
CA ILE A 93 12.64 7.15 -9.99
C ILE A 93 11.37 7.09 -10.85
N ILE A 94 11.40 7.70 -12.02
CA ILE A 94 10.25 7.67 -12.91
C ILE A 94 9.99 6.26 -13.40
N ASP A 95 11.04 5.56 -13.84
CA ASP A 95 10.90 4.19 -14.29
C ASP A 95 10.44 3.28 -13.16
N GLU A 96 11.01 3.47 -11.98
CA GLU A 96 10.61 2.71 -10.80
C GLU A 96 9.15 2.93 -10.46
N LEU A 97 8.70 4.18 -10.55
CA LEU A 97 7.31 4.53 -10.28
C LEU A 97 6.36 3.86 -11.27
N LEU A 98 6.73 3.86 -12.54
CA LEU A 98 5.90 3.23 -13.57
C LEU A 98 5.73 1.75 -13.30
N ILE A 99 6.79 1.07 -12.88
CA ILE A 99 6.72 -0.34 -12.55
C ILE A 99 5.79 -0.55 -11.35
N THR A 100 5.91 0.31 -10.34
CA THR A 100 5.08 0.21 -9.15
C THR A 100 3.60 0.39 -9.48
N VAL A 101 3.30 1.38 -10.32
CA VAL A 101 1.91 1.63 -10.73
C VAL A 101 1.36 0.44 -11.49
N GLN A 102 2.16 -0.15 -12.37
CA GLN A 102 1.72 -1.32 -13.12
C GLN A 102 1.39 -2.49 -12.20
N ARG A 103 2.20 -2.69 -11.16
CA ARG A 103 1.93 -3.76 -10.19
C ARG A 103 0.60 -3.55 -9.49
N LEU A 104 0.32 -2.30 -9.12
CA LEU A 104 -0.91 -1.99 -8.40
C LEU A 104 -2.13 -2.20 -9.29
N MET A 105 -2.00 -1.93 -10.59
CA MET A 105 -3.10 -2.05 -11.53
C MET A 105 -3.28 -3.45 -12.06
N LYS A 106 -2.33 -4.32 -11.85
CA LYS A 106 -2.40 -5.69 -12.33
C LYS A 106 -3.45 -6.46 -11.55
N LYS A 107 -4.24 -7.25 -12.26
CA LYS A 107 -5.28 -8.05 -11.62
C LYS A 107 -4.99 -9.54 -11.71
#